data_22ffcd17dedc1159d7b81afab4726d47
#
_entry.id   22ffcd17dedc1159d7b81afab4726d47
#
_cell.length_a   1.000
_cell.length_b   1.000
_cell.length_c   1.000
_cell.angle_alpha   90.00
_cell.angle_beta   90.00
_cell.angle_gamma   90.00
#
_symmetry.space_group_name_H-M   'P 1'
#
loop_
_entity.id
_entity.type
_entity.pdbx_description
1 polymer ?
#
loop_
_entity_poly.entity_id
_entity_poly.type
_entity_poly.pdbx_seq_one_letter_code
_entity_poly.pdbx_strand_id
1 'polypeptide(L)'
;MPLRPQTGSPRVLLPALALLLLVSACAPRLRTSAWVVRFDLDSPSKVASICKEAKQAGFDELLVQVRGRADALYHSDIAPRAENLATAPADFDPLAQLLTDCAPLPLHAWLNVFYLWGGVSPPENPTHPGHPDQPWILSDNNGQPVSGYSERERRLGWIEGNYADPSSAEYRDLFVQVVQELLDRYPVAGIHLDFIRYPGPGYGKSDVLAEKFEQLWGIDPRFLPEQLSSETVSAWLEGKQSPADRILTTAALFWNDFRAGQVSQLVREVRQAMNHRSTPRPTLSAAVFPEPSAAYLENGQEWQAWAAEGLVDALYPMAYFGDTDRVSAQLRQIAQNTSRTHTIALWAGLGAADKGPEQLGKEAKIAGENNYAGVALFSLGHLLKKAPAPNYVEAVRVPIRTFMAKAEPLQIESITAASPTLVSPNLQALKNIVNKALTGTAPKNNLEARLTERLREYDHARQHTIPQTLKELENSRVVLPERVELSGIFRYINPMDSPARRQEQEAICEKARQRLLAGEDLATVATKMSQDSSKTMDGLLAPRFLDPLNIQDQELARLAPWEISPVMQVTNGFWCYRVEGKSPGGQTTFAETPWEARRILFRQTLTRIMKADTDR
;
A
#
# COMPACT_ATOMS: atom_id res chain seq x y z
N MET A 1 -68.99 53.92 -33.24
CA MET A 1 -68.41 52.61 -33.03
C MET A 1 -67.22 52.81 -32.10
N PRO A 2 -67.25 52.38 -30.84
CA PRO A 2 -66.14 52.52 -29.94
C PRO A 2 -65.29 51.23 -29.88
N LEU A 3 -63.96 51.41 -29.83
CA LEU A 3 -62.95 50.42 -29.64
C LEU A 3 -62.97 49.85 -28.22
N ARG A 4 -62.96 48.50 -28.10
CA ARG A 4 -62.80 47.80 -26.82
C ARG A 4 -61.33 47.70 -26.45
N PRO A 5 -60.94 47.84 -25.15
CA PRO A 5 -59.60 47.56 -24.67
C PRO A 5 -59.42 46.06 -24.45
N GLN A 6 -58.25 45.53 -24.91
CA GLN A 6 -57.78 44.17 -24.59
C GLN A 6 -57.19 44.13 -23.19
N THR A 7 -57.75 43.34 -22.33
CA THR A 7 -57.19 42.99 -21.00
C THR A 7 -56.15 41.89 -21.19
N GLY A 8 -54.87 42.23 -20.99
CA GLY A 8 -53.77 41.26 -20.89
C GLY A 8 -53.76 40.57 -19.52
N SER A 9 -53.84 39.25 -19.53
CA SER A 9 -53.77 38.41 -18.35
C SER A 9 -52.32 38.30 -17.81
N PRO A 10 -52.09 38.42 -16.52
CA PRO A 10 -50.80 38.07 -15.95
C PRO A 10 -50.77 36.56 -15.62
N ARG A 11 -50.24 35.78 -16.51
CA ARG A 11 -49.97 34.34 -16.26
C ARG A 11 -48.64 34.01 -16.84
N VAL A 12 -47.71 33.48 -16.02
CA VAL A 12 -46.56 32.65 -16.32
C VAL A 12 -45.28 33.14 -15.60
N LEU A 13 -45.30 33.36 -14.27
CA LEU A 13 -44.08 33.52 -13.49
C LEU A 13 -43.96 32.60 -12.27
N LEU A 14 -45.03 31.90 -11.87
CA LEU A 14 -44.96 30.99 -10.70
C LEU A 14 -44.42 29.57 -10.95
N PRO A 15 -44.57 28.93 -12.13
CA PRO A 15 -44.03 27.58 -12.29
C PRO A 15 -42.50 27.51 -12.52
N ALA A 16 -41.88 28.58 -13.03
CA ALA A 16 -40.45 28.61 -13.26
C ALA A 16 -39.62 28.73 -11.95
N LEU A 17 -40.12 29.46 -10.98
CA LEU A 17 -39.46 29.62 -9.65
C LEU A 17 -39.58 28.34 -8.82
N ALA A 18 -40.74 27.64 -8.89
CA ALA A 18 -40.92 26.35 -8.22
C ALA A 18 -40.09 25.23 -8.86
N LEU A 19 -39.88 25.27 -10.17
CA LEU A 19 -38.99 24.30 -10.87
C LEU A 19 -37.51 24.57 -10.58
N LEU A 20 -37.08 25.83 -10.43
CA LEU A 20 -35.73 26.20 -10.00
C LEU A 20 -35.45 25.78 -8.54
N LEU A 21 -36.43 25.86 -7.65
CA LEU A 21 -36.31 25.42 -6.27
C LEU A 21 -36.28 23.87 -6.15
N LEU A 22 -36.99 23.14 -7.02
CA LEU A 22 -36.96 21.68 -7.07
C LEU A 22 -35.66 21.16 -7.68
N VAL A 23 -35.06 21.85 -8.63
CA VAL A 23 -33.75 21.49 -9.20
C VAL A 23 -32.60 21.80 -8.23
N SER A 24 -32.78 22.83 -7.34
CA SER A 24 -31.78 23.12 -6.31
C SER A 24 -31.75 22.09 -5.17
N ALA A 25 -32.81 21.30 -5.00
CA ALA A 25 -32.92 20.27 -3.96
C ALA A 25 -32.22 18.93 -4.32
N CYS A 26 -31.68 18.79 -5.55
CA CYS A 26 -31.03 17.57 -6.04
C CYS A 26 -29.60 17.79 -6.56
N ALA A 27 -28.87 18.76 -6.01
CA ALA A 27 -27.45 18.84 -6.33
C ALA A 27 -26.75 17.54 -5.87
N PRO A 28 -25.97 16.87 -6.74
CA PRO A 28 -25.27 15.67 -6.36
C PRO A 28 -24.30 15.99 -5.21
N ARG A 29 -24.37 15.18 -4.15
CA ARG A 29 -23.53 15.29 -2.97
C ARG A 29 -22.62 14.09 -2.83
N LEU A 30 -21.52 14.22 -2.11
CA LEU A 30 -20.69 13.10 -1.73
C LEU A 30 -21.53 12.05 -0.98
N ARG A 31 -21.38 10.80 -1.39
CA ARG A 31 -21.89 9.67 -0.61
C ARG A 31 -21.01 9.47 0.61
N THR A 32 -21.59 8.91 1.66
CA THR A 32 -20.92 8.70 2.95
C THR A 32 -20.88 7.22 3.28
N SER A 33 -19.69 6.72 3.57
CA SER A 33 -19.46 5.36 4.03
C SER A 33 -18.61 5.35 5.30
N ALA A 34 -18.61 4.24 6.01
CA ALA A 34 -17.68 4.01 7.10
C ALA A 34 -17.19 2.56 7.11
N TRP A 35 -15.94 2.35 7.53
CA TRP A 35 -15.43 1.03 7.87
C TRP A 35 -15.91 0.62 9.26
N VAL A 36 -16.44 -0.60 9.35
CA VAL A 36 -16.80 -1.27 10.61
C VAL A 36 -15.81 -2.40 10.84
N VAL A 37 -15.01 -2.27 11.90
CA VAL A 37 -13.95 -3.24 12.20
C VAL A 37 -14.50 -4.47 12.92
N ARG A 38 -13.86 -5.62 12.75
CA ARG A 38 -14.25 -6.91 13.33
C ARG A 38 -14.49 -6.89 14.86
N PHE A 39 -13.81 -6.00 15.58
CA PHE A 39 -13.95 -5.86 17.04
C PHE A 39 -15.29 -5.26 17.47
N ASP A 40 -15.98 -4.62 16.55
CA ASP A 40 -17.32 -4.06 16.76
C ASP A 40 -18.43 -5.07 16.39
N LEU A 41 -18.06 -6.32 15.99
CA LEU A 41 -18.95 -7.35 15.44
C LEU A 41 -18.95 -8.65 16.27
N ASP A 42 -18.35 -8.67 17.46
CA ASP A 42 -18.12 -9.86 18.26
C ASP A 42 -19.33 -10.32 19.10
N SER A 43 -20.43 -9.58 19.07
CA SER A 43 -21.66 -9.94 19.79
C SER A 43 -22.92 -9.40 19.10
N PRO A 44 -24.09 -10.06 19.30
CA PRO A 44 -25.36 -9.59 18.74
C PRO A 44 -25.73 -8.17 19.14
N SER A 45 -25.44 -7.76 20.36
CA SER A 45 -25.74 -6.42 20.87
C SER A 45 -24.89 -5.34 20.21
N LYS A 46 -23.61 -5.60 19.96
CA LYS A 46 -22.74 -4.66 19.22
C LYS A 46 -23.20 -4.50 17.78
N VAL A 47 -23.53 -5.59 17.08
CA VAL A 47 -24.09 -5.55 15.72
C VAL A 47 -25.35 -4.69 15.66
N ALA A 48 -26.31 -4.93 16.56
CA ALA A 48 -27.54 -4.13 16.62
C ALA A 48 -27.27 -2.65 16.89
N SER A 49 -26.31 -2.32 17.78
CA SER A 49 -25.89 -0.95 18.07
C SER A 49 -25.28 -0.27 16.85
N ILE A 50 -24.36 -0.92 16.16
CA ILE A 50 -23.72 -0.40 14.92
C ILE A 50 -24.77 -0.07 13.87
N CYS A 51 -25.71 -0.97 13.61
CA CYS A 51 -26.77 -0.75 12.63
C CYS A 51 -27.68 0.40 13.00
N LYS A 52 -28.06 0.50 14.28
CA LYS A 52 -28.87 1.62 14.78
C LYS A 52 -28.15 2.96 14.58
N GLU A 53 -26.92 3.07 15.01
CA GLU A 53 -26.12 4.29 14.90
C GLU A 53 -25.88 4.68 13.44
N ALA A 54 -25.53 3.72 12.58
CA ALA A 54 -25.29 3.97 11.17
C ALA A 54 -26.54 4.50 10.45
N LYS A 55 -27.72 3.90 10.73
CA LYS A 55 -28.99 4.36 10.18
C LYS A 55 -29.39 5.74 10.71
N GLN A 56 -29.23 5.99 12.01
CA GLN A 56 -29.53 7.28 12.61
C GLN A 56 -28.61 8.40 12.08
N ALA A 57 -27.33 8.09 11.85
CA ALA A 57 -26.39 9.01 11.24
C ALA A 57 -26.70 9.25 9.76
N GLY A 58 -27.38 8.30 9.11
CA GLY A 58 -27.75 8.38 7.70
C GLY A 58 -26.59 8.10 6.75
N PHE A 59 -25.68 7.20 7.07
CA PHE A 59 -24.69 6.70 6.10
C PHE A 59 -25.38 6.18 4.84
N ASP A 60 -24.71 6.28 3.69
CA ASP A 60 -25.23 5.78 2.42
C ASP A 60 -24.86 4.31 2.17
N GLU A 61 -23.79 3.80 2.81
CA GLU A 61 -23.34 2.40 2.79
C GLU A 61 -22.33 2.14 3.91
N LEU A 62 -22.03 0.85 4.20
CA LEU A 62 -20.98 0.44 5.14
C LEU A 62 -20.04 -0.59 4.51
N LEU A 63 -18.77 -0.52 4.91
CA LEU A 63 -17.73 -1.51 4.61
C LEU A 63 -17.51 -2.34 5.89
N VAL A 64 -18.03 -3.57 5.96
CA VAL A 64 -18.04 -4.37 7.18
C VAL A 64 -16.98 -5.47 7.12
N GLN A 65 -16.05 -5.48 8.09
CA GLN A 65 -14.93 -6.42 8.11
C GLN A 65 -15.37 -7.82 8.53
N VAL A 66 -15.73 -8.64 7.55
CA VAL A 66 -16.21 -10.01 7.77
C VAL A 66 -15.09 -11.06 7.68
N ARG A 67 -13.90 -10.68 7.19
CA ARG A 67 -12.70 -11.52 7.17
C ARG A 67 -11.48 -10.65 7.53
N GLY A 68 -11.13 -10.64 8.82
CA GLY A 68 -10.09 -9.74 9.35
C GLY A 68 -8.72 -10.39 9.49
N ARG A 69 -8.65 -11.71 9.73
CA ARG A 69 -7.42 -12.46 9.97
C ARG A 69 -7.44 -13.82 9.25
N ALA A 70 -7.99 -13.89 8.06
CA ALA A 70 -8.27 -15.12 7.35
C ALA A 70 -9.30 -16.04 8.03
N ASP A 71 -9.99 -15.52 9.01
CA ASP A 71 -11.09 -16.11 9.77
C ASP A 71 -12.44 -15.46 9.39
N ALA A 72 -13.56 -16.17 9.56
CA ALA A 72 -14.88 -15.72 9.14
C ALA A 72 -15.73 -15.20 10.30
N LEU A 73 -16.32 -14.00 10.13
CA LEU A 73 -17.40 -13.44 10.95
C LEU A 73 -18.77 -13.69 10.26
N TYR A 74 -18.92 -14.86 9.68
CA TYR A 74 -20.13 -15.39 9.05
C TYR A 74 -20.04 -16.92 9.02
N HIS A 75 -21.14 -17.60 8.71
CA HIS A 75 -21.09 -19.06 8.57
C HIS A 75 -20.38 -19.45 7.26
N SER A 76 -19.22 -20.06 7.39
CA SER A 76 -18.36 -20.52 6.29
C SER A 76 -18.03 -22.00 6.43
N ASP A 77 -17.99 -22.70 5.29
CA ASP A 77 -17.47 -24.07 5.20
C ASP A 77 -15.98 -24.10 4.83
N ILE A 78 -15.45 -22.94 4.40
CA ILE A 78 -14.07 -22.79 3.88
C ILE A 78 -13.15 -22.14 4.90
N ALA A 79 -13.57 -20.99 5.48
CA ALA A 79 -12.78 -20.24 6.43
C ALA A 79 -13.15 -20.64 7.87
N PRO A 80 -12.18 -20.77 8.79
CA PRO A 80 -12.46 -21.05 10.19
C PRO A 80 -13.27 -19.91 10.82
N ARG A 81 -14.13 -20.23 11.79
CA ARG A 81 -14.85 -19.24 12.59
C ARG A 81 -13.85 -18.34 13.32
N ALA A 82 -14.10 -17.04 13.32
CA ALA A 82 -13.21 -16.08 13.95
C ALA A 82 -13.11 -16.30 15.48
N GLU A 83 -11.88 -16.32 16.01
CA GLU A 83 -11.63 -16.54 17.44
C GLU A 83 -12.27 -15.46 18.33
N ASN A 84 -12.44 -14.23 17.85
CA ASN A 84 -13.13 -13.19 18.61
C ASN A 84 -14.63 -13.45 18.80
N LEU A 85 -15.18 -14.49 18.17
CA LEU A 85 -16.54 -14.99 18.40
C LEU A 85 -16.60 -16.13 19.43
N ALA A 86 -15.49 -16.48 20.09
CA ALA A 86 -15.46 -17.61 21.05
C ALA A 86 -16.45 -17.46 22.21
N THR A 87 -16.76 -16.24 22.63
CA THR A 87 -17.72 -15.94 23.70
C THR A 87 -19.14 -15.65 23.19
N ALA A 88 -19.33 -15.57 21.88
CA ALA A 88 -20.65 -15.37 21.27
C ALA A 88 -21.41 -16.71 21.16
N PRO A 89 -22.75 -16.70 21.03
CA PRO A 89 -23.53 -17.91 20.74
C PRO A 89 -22.95 -18.68 19.56
N ALA A 90 -22.97 -20.00 19.62
CA ALA A 90 -22.37 -20.86 18.60
C ALA A 90 -23.03 -20.70 17.21
N ASP A 91 -24.33 -20.39 17.21
CA ASP A 91 -25.14 -20.13 16.02
C ASP A 91 -25.14 -18.65 15.58
N PHE A 92 -24.40 -17.80 16.28
CA PHE A 92 -24.32 -16.39 15.94
C PHE A 92 -23.56 -16.17 14.63
N ASP A 93 -24.25 -15.56 13.66
CA ASP A 93 -23.72 -15.12 12.37
C ASP A 93 -23.76 -13.59 12.31
N PRO A 94 -22.62 -12.91 12.54
CA PRO A 94 -22.56 -11.45 12.51
C PRO A 94 -23.02 -10.83 11.18
N LEU A 95 -22.63 -11.43 10.03
CA LEU A 95 -22.99 -10.89 8.72
C LEU A 95 -24.47 -11.04 8.42
N ALA A 96 -25.08 -12.19 8.74
CA ALA A 96 -26.52 -12.40 8.57
C ALA A 96 -27.31 -11.41 9.42
N GLN A 97 -26.91 -11.19 10.68
CA GLN A 97 -27.54 -10.20 11.53
C GLN A 97 -27.36 -8.78 11.00
N LEU A 98 -26.14 -8.39 10.56
CA LEU A 98 -25.88 -7.09 9.94
C LEU A 98 -26.80 -6.83 8.73
N LEU A 99 -26.95 -7.80 7.83
CA LEU A 99 -27.81 -7.68 6.65
C LEU A 99 -29.28 -7.48 7.04
N THR A 100 -29.72 -8.06 8.14
CA THR A 100 -31.09 -7.90 8.67
C THR A 100 -31.25 -6.56 9.38
N ASP A 101 -30.39 -6.27 10.35
CA ASP A 101 -30.54 -5.12 11.24
C ASP A 101 -30.20 -3.80 10.56
N CYS A 102 -29.24 -3.79 9.63
CA CYS A 102 -28.86 -2.57 8.91
C CYS A 102 -29.79 -2.26 7.71
N ALA A 103 -30.63 -3.18 7.27
CA ALA A 103 -31.50 -2.94 6.10
C ALA A 103 -32.30 -1.62 6.22
N PRO A 104 -32.44 -0.84 5.14
CA PRO A 104 -32.05 -1.12 3.73
C PRO A 104 -30.64 -0.60 3.34
N LEU A 105 -29.76 -0.33 4.33
CA LEU A 105 -28.41 0.19 4.08
C LEU A 105 -27.55 -0.85 3.33
N PRO A 106 -26.94 -0.51 2.18
CA PRO A 106 -26.05 -1.40 1.47
C PRO A 106 -24.81 -1.75 2.31
N LEU A 107 -24.47 -3.04 2.39
CA LEU A 107 -23.30 -3.54 3.08
C LEU A 107 -22.33 -4.16 2.09
N HIS A 108 -21.07 -3.71 2.13
CA HIS A 108 -19.96 -4.31 1.38
C HIS A 108 -19.15 -5.19 2.32
N ALA A 109 -18.92 -6.44 1.95
CA ALA A 109 -18.07 -7.34 2.72
C ALA A 109 -16.60 -6.93 2.57
N TRP A 110 -15.99 -6.46 3.67
CA TRP A 110 -14.58 -6.11 3.72
C TRP A 110 -13.75 -7.34 4.11
N LEU A 111 -12.82 -7.70 3.24
CA LEU A 111 -11.94 -8.85 3.34
C LEU A 111 -10.48 -8.40 3.34
N ASN A 112 -9.75 -8.71 4.41
CA ASN A 112 -8.29 -8.63 4.38
C ASN A 112 -7.78 -9.79 3.53
N VAL A 113 -7.04 -9.45 2.45
CA VAL A 113 -6.65 -10.42 1.43
C VAL A 113 -5.42 -11.21 1.86
N PHE A 114 -4.23 -10.60 1.85
CA PHE A 114 -2.99 -11.31 2.16
C PHE A 114 -2.61 -11.28 3.64
N TYR A 115 -3.21 -10.42 4.45
CA TYR A 115 -3.00 -10.42 5.89
C TYR A 115 -3.77 -11.57 6.54
N LEU A 116 -3.05 -12.46 7.23
CA LEU A 116 -3.60 -13.72 7.74
C LEU A 116 -3.74 -13.77 9.26
N TRP A 117 -2.78 -13.21 10.01
CA TRP A 117 -2.76 -13.35 11.46
C TRP A 117 -1.93 -12.28 12.16
N GLY A 118 -2.44 -11.66 13.23
CA GLY A 118 -1.76 -10.58 13.96
C GLY A 118 -1.01 -11.03 15.21
N GLY A 119 -1.28 -12.23 15.71
CA GLY A 119 -0.63 -12.74 16.92
C GLY A 119 0.80 -13.24 16.67
N VAL A 120 1.67 -13.15 17.67
CA VAL A 120 2.98 -13.84 17.67
C VAL A 120 2.78 -15.35 17.88
N SER A 121 1.86 -15.72 18.78
CA SER A 121 1.43 -17.11 18.91
C SER A 121 0.59 -17.50 17.68
N PRO A 122 0.75 -18.72 17.17
CA PRO A 122 -0.03 -19.21 16.05
C PRO A 122 -1.53 -19.25 16.37
N PRO A 123 -2.41 -19.28 15.33
CA PRO A 123 -3.82 -19.61 15.53
C PRO A 123 -4.00 -20.95 16.23
N GLU A 124 -5.04 -21.09 17.08
CA GLU A 124 -5.33 -22.36 17.76
C GLU A 124 -5.71 -23.48 16.78
N ASN A 125 -6.39 -23.12 15.70
CA ASN A 125 -6.77 -24.08 14.66
C ASN A 125 -5.61 -24.31 13.68
N PRO A 126 -5.04 -25.54 13.58
CA PRO A 126 -3.93 -25.83 12.67
C PRO A 126 -4.31 -25.73 11.18
N THR A 127 -5.60 -25.78 10.83
CA THR A 127 -6.06 -25.57 9.44
C THR A 127 -6.27 -24.10 9.09
N HIS A 128 -6.05 -23.20 10.05
CA HIS A 128 -6.19 -21.76 9.82
C HIS A 128 -5.18 -21.28 8.75
N PRO A 129 -5.60 -20.46 7.75
CA PRO A 129 -4.69 -20.02 6.69
C PRO A 129 -3.45 -19.26 7.16
N GLY A 130 -3.47 -18.68 8.36
CA GLY A 130 -2.32 -18.01 8.98
C GLY A 130 -1.45 -18.90 9.88
N HIS A 131 -1.73 -20.22 9.95
CA HIS A 131 -0.90 -21.14 10.72
C HIS A 131 0.51 -21.25 10.08
N PRO A 132 1.61 -21.33 10.88
CA PRO A 132 2.98 -21.41 10.37
C PRO A 132 3.25 -22.53 9.37
N ASP A 133 2.54 -23.64 9.48
CA ASP A 133 2.72 -24.84 8.63
C ASP A 133 2.06 -24.70 7.25
N GLN A 134 1.38 -23.61 6.98
CA GLN A 134 0.76 -23.41 5.66
C GLN A 134 1.82 -23.10 4.59
N PRO A 135 1.71 -23.72 3.40
CA PRO A 135 2.74 -23.62 2.36
C PRO A 135 2.85 -22.23 1.71
N TRP A 136 1.87 -21.39 1.94
CA TRP A 136 1.80 -20.03 1.36
C TRP A 136 2.24 -18.91 2.30
N ILE A 137 2.85 -19.22 3.45
CA ILE A 137 3.34 -18.15 4.34
C ILE A 137 4.44 -17.37 3.64
N LEU A 138 4.27 -16.04 3.62
CA LEU A 138 5.23 -15.12 3.01
C LEU A 138 6.59 -15.18 3.72
N SER A 139 7.66 -15.12 2.95
CA SER A 139 9.02 -14.96 3.46
C SER A 139 9.58 -13.58 3.15
N ASP A 140 10.51 -13.15 3.98
CA ASP A 140 11.31 -11.95 3.71
C ASP A 140 12.34 -12.19 2.58
N ASN A 141 13.11 -11.14 2.27
CA ASN A 141 14.14 -11.22 1.23
C ASN A 141 15.37 -12.08 1.62
N ASN A 142 15.43 -12.58 2.85
CA ASN A 142 16.45 -13.51 3.35
C ASN A 142 15.92 -14.96 3.39
N GLY A 143 14.67 -15.19 2.99
CA GLY A 143 14.03 -16.50 3.01
C GLY A 143 13.43 -16.91 4.36
N GLN A 144 13.42 -16.02 5.35
CA GLN A 144 12.81 -16.30 6.66
C GLN A 144 11.29 -16.13 6.57
N PRO A 145 10.48 -17.17 6.89
CA PRO A 145 9.03 -17.03 6.97
C PRO A 145 8.60 -16.03 8.04
N VAL A 146 7.68 -15.12 7.71
CA VAL A 146 7.19 -14.09 8.65
C VAL A 146 6.46 -14.65 9.86
N SER A 147 5.99 -15.89 9.80
CA SER A 147 5.40 -16.61 10.92
C SER A 147 6.40 -16.95 12.02
N GLY A 148 7.69 -17.01 11.69
CA GLY A 148 8.78 -17.22 12.66
C GLY A 148 9.29 -15.94 13.32
N TYR A 149 8.75 -14.77 12.97
CA TYR A 149 9.19 -13.51 13.54
C TYR A 149 8.78 -13.36 15.00
N SER A 150 9.73 -13.00 15.85
CA SER A 150 9.46 -12.49 17.19
C SER A 150 8.69 -11.16 17.12
N GLU A 151 8.08 -10.74 18.23
CA GLU A 151 7.41 -9.43 18.33
C GLU A 151 8.38 -8.28 17.97
N ARG A 152 9.65 -8.39 18.38
CA ARG A 152 10.69 -7.42 18.05
C ARG A 152 10.95 -7.35 16.54
N GLU A 153 11.12 -8.47 15.88
CA GLU A 153 11.35 -8.53 14.43
C GLU A 153 10.16 -7.98 13.65
N ARG A 154 8.92 -8.28 14.07
CA ARG A 154 7.72 -7.69 13.46
C ARG A 154 7.70 -6.16 13.58
N ARG A 155 8.02 -5.64 14.76
CA ARG A 155 8.07 -4.18 14.97
C ARG A 155 9.18 -3.52 14.15
N LEU A 156 10.37 -4.11 14.08
CA LEU A 156 11.49 -3.61 13.29
C LEU A 156 11.23 -3.70 11.79
N GLY A 157 10.58 -4.77 11.32
CA GLY A 157 10.22 -4.99 9.93
C GLY A 157 8.94 -4.27 9.48
N TRP A 158 8.27 -3.52 10.36
CA TRP A 158 6.98 -2.85 10.08
C TRP A 158 5.93 -3.80 9.50
N ILE A 159 5.90 -5.03 10.01
CA ILE A 159 4.95 -6.03 9.56
C ILE A 159 3.89 -6.29 10.64
N GLU A 160 2.63 -6.16 10.26
CA GLU A 160 1.50 -6.26 11.18
C GLU A 160 1.21 -7.70 11.63
N GLY A 161 1.77 -8.68 10.92
CA GLY A 161 1.54 -10.10 11.24
C GLY A 161 1.96 -11.06 10.13
N ASN A 162 1.37 -12.25 10.11
CA ASN A 162 1.57 -13.22 9.05
C ASN A 162 0.84 -12.79 7.78
N TYR A 163 1.50 -12.98 6.64
CA TYR A 163 0.96 -12.71 5.33
C TYR A 163 1.05 -13.95 4.44
N ALA A 164 0.14 -14.09 3.50
CA ALA A 164 0.27 -15.03 2.40
C ALA A 164 1.19 -14.45 1.31
N ASP A 165 1.96 -15.31 0.66
CA ASP A 165 2.70 -14.96 -0.54
C ASP A 165 1.71 -14.78 -1.72
N PRO A 166 1.62 -13.60 -2.32
CA PRO A 166 0.74 -13.34 -3.47
C PRO A 166 1.04 -14.25 -4.67
N SER A 167 2.24 -14.81 -4.75
CA SER A 167 2.62 -15.74 -5.82
C SER A 167 2.05 -17.16 -5.66
N SER A 168 1.56 -17.53 -4.47
CA SER A 168 0.96 -18.83 -4.23
C SER A 168 -0.38 -18.98 -4.94
N ALA A 169 -0.45 -19.85 -5.94
CA ALA A 169 -1.70 -20.17 -6.63
C ALA A 169 -2.72 -20.83 -5.69
N GLU A 170 -2.25 -21.71 -4.80
CA GLU A 170 -3.09 -22.40 -3.82
C GLU A 170 -3.82 -21.41 -2.90
N TYR A 171 -3.10 -20.39 -2.42
CA TYR A 171 -3.72 -19.35 -1.60
C TYR A 171 -4.70 -18.49 -2.40
N ARG A 172 -4.36 -18.11 -3.64
CA ARG A 172 -5.28 -17.36 -4.49
C ARG A 172 -6.56 -18.11 -4.76
N ASP A 173 -6.46 -19.41 -5.09
CA ASP A 173 -7.61 -20.29 -5.31
C ASP A 173 -8.49 -20.38 -4.05
N LEU A 174 -7.89 -20.56 -2.87
CA LEU A 174 -8.60 -20.54 -1.58
C LEU A 174 -9.35 -19.21 -1.38
N PHE A 175 -8.71 -18.07 -1.63
CA PHE A 175 -9.34 -16.77 -1.46
C PHE A 175 -10.50 -16.55 -2.44
N VAL A 176 -10.36 -16.97 -3.69
CA VAL A 176 -11.43 -16.91 -4.70
C VAL A 176 -12.62 -17.76 -4.26
N GLN A 177 -12.40 -18.96 -3.71
CA GLN A 177 -13.46 -19.80 -3.16
C GLN A 177 -14.20 -19.12 -1.99
N VAL A 178 -13.47 -18.45 -1.09
CA VAL A 178 -14.07 -17.65 0.01
C VAL A 178 -14.98 -16.55 -0.55
N VAL A 179 -14.54 -15.83 -1.58
CA VAL A 179 -15.36 -14.79 -2.22
C VAL A 179 -16.61 -15.39 -2.87
N GLN A 180 -16.49 -16.53 -3.55
CA GLN A 180 -17.61 -17.24 -4.18
C GLN A 180 -18.63 -17.71 -3.14
N GLU A 181 -18.17 -18.37 -2.07
CA GLU A 181 -19.02 -18.83 -0.97
C GLU A 181 -19.80 -17.66 -0.35
N LEU A 182 -19.11 -16.54 -0.06
CA LEU A 182 -19.72 -15.37 0.55
C LEU A 182 -20.84 -14.79 -0.35
N LEU A 183 -20.58 -14.67 -1.63
CA LEU A 183 -21.56 -14.15 -2.60
C LEU A 183 -22.70 -15.12 -2.91
N ASP A 184 -22.51 -16.43 -2.70
CA ASP A 184 -23.57 -17.43 -2.86
C ASP A 184 -24.54 -17.42 -1.67
N ARG A 185 -24.03 -17.11 -0.47
CA ARG A 185 -24.80 -17.22 0.77
C ARG A 185 -25.42 -15.89 1.23
N TYR A 186 -24.77 -14.75 0.91
CA TYR A 186 -25.14 -13.46 1.48
C TYR A 186 -25.38 -12.41 0.40
N PRO A 187 -26.52 -11.68 0.45
CA PRO A 187 -26.86 -10.63 -0.51
C PRO A 187 -26.11 -9.32 -0.20
N VAL A 188 -24.77 -9.37 -0.13
CA VAL A 188 -23.95 -8.18 0.06
C VAL A 188 -23.93 -7.32 -1.19
N ALA A 189 -23.85 -5.99 -1.03
CA ALA A 189 -23.80 -5.03 -2.13
C ALA A 189 -22.47 -5.08 -2.91
N GLY A 190 -21.42 -5.58 -2.29
CA GLY A 190 -20.10 -5.70 -2.91
C GLY A 190 -19.07 -6.40 -2.04
N ILE A 191 -17.89 -6.59 -2.66
CA ILE A 191 -16.66 -7.07 -2.02
C ILE A 191 -15.70 -5.89 -1.95
N HIS A 192 -15.11 -5.67 -0.77
CA HIS A 192 -14.10 -4.65 -0.53
C HIS A 192 -12.79 -5.32 -0.13
N LEU A 193 -11.77 -5.24 -0.99
CA LEU A 193 -10.45 -5.83 -0.78
C LEU A 193 -9.57 -4.87 0.01
N ASP A 194 -9.03 -5.34 1.10
CA ASP A 194 -8.01 -4.64 1.88
C ASP A 194 -6.80 -5.56 2.08
N PHE A 195 -5.66 -5.01 2.47
CA PHE A 195 -4.40 -5.76 2.52
C PHE A 195 -4.12 -6.55 1.22
N ILE A 196 -4.60 -6.04 0.09
CA ILE A 196 -4.32 -6.55 -1.26
C ILE A 196 -2.95 -6.02 -1.71
N ARG A 197 -1.89 -6.47 -1.03
CA ARG A 197 -0.54 -5.93 -1.12
C ARG A 197 0.49 -6.78 -0.40
N TYR A 198 1.76 -6.57 -0.73
CA TYR A 198 2.86 -6.97 0.16
C TYR A 198 2.93 -6.04 1.38
N PRO A 199 3.46 -6.48 2.52
CA PRO A 199 3.66 -5.60 3.68
C PRO A 199 4.69 -4.49 3.43
N GLY A 200 5.65 -4.73 2.53
CA GLY A 200 6.68 -3.76 2.17
C GLY A 200 7.67 -4.30 1.13
N PRO A 201 8.73 -3.54 0.80
CA PRO A 201 9.71 -3.91 -0.22
C PRO A 201 10.63 -5.06 0.20
N GLY A 202 10.78 -5.31 1.52
CA GLY A 202 11.61 -6.38 2.08
C GLY A 202 11.04 -7.80 1.96
N TYR A 203 9.95 -7.99 1.19
CA TYR A 203 9.20 -9.24 1.14
C TYR A 203 8.91 -9.70 -0.28
N GLY A 204 8.72 -11.02 -0.43
CA GLY A 204 8.25 -11.64 -1.67
C GLY A 204 9.34 -12.25 -2.54
N LYS A 205 10.58 -12.37 -2.06
CA LYS A 205 11.67 -13.07 -2.77
C LYS A 205 11.76 -14.54 -2.32
N SER A 206 10.63 -15.27 -2.35
CA SER A 206 10.64 -16.72 -2.13
C SER A 206 11.49 -17.44 -3.17
N ASP A 207 12.07 -18.60 -2.81
CA ASP A 207 12.94 -19.36 -3.71
C ASP A 207 12.27 -19.63 -5.06
N VAL A 208 11.02 -20.07 -5.04
CA VAL A 208 10.26 -20.39 -6.26
C VAL A 208 10.10 -19.16 -7.16
N LEU A 209 9.80 -17.99 -6.58
CA LEU A 209 9.60 -16.78 -7.36
C LEU A 209 10.94 -16.22 -7.84
N ALA A 210 11.99 -16.31 -7.01
CA ALA A 210 13.33 -15.90 -7.34
C ALA A 210 13.90 -16.72 -8.52
N GLU A 211 13.77 -18.04 -8.48
CA GLU A 211 14.19 -18.92 -9.58
C GLU A 211 13.48 -18.62 -10.91
N LYS A 212 12.15 -18.40 -10.86
CA LYS A 212 11.39 -18.00 -12.06
C LYS A 212 11.88 -16.67 -12.63
N PHE A 213 12.18 -15.72 -11.79
CA PHE A 213 12.71 -14.42 -12.22
C PHE A 213 14.11 -14.59 -12.83
N GLU A 214 15.01 -15.29 -12.13
CA GLU A 214 16.37 -15.51 -12.60
C GLU A 214 16.43 -16.18 -13.97
N GLN A 215 15.59 -17.20 -14.20
CA GLN A 215 15.50 -17.88 -15.51
C GLN A 215 15.15 -16.91 -16.65
N LEU A 216 14.38 -15.86 -16.40
CA LEU A 216 13.90 -14.92 -17.40
C LEU A 216 14.80 -13.70 -17.56
N TRP A 217 15.34 -13.22 -16.46
CA TRP A 217 16.08 -11.96 -16.42
C TRP A 217 17.59 -12.15 -16.15
N GLY A 218 18.05 -13.37 -15.85
CA GLY A 218 19.48 -13.72 -15.72
C GLY A 218 20.13 -13.18 -14.45
N ILE A 219 19.36 -12.87 -13.43
CA ILE A 219 19.84 -12.43 -12.12
C ILE A 219 18.86 -12.84 -11.03
N ASP A 220 19.38 -13.40 -9.93
CA ASP A 220 18.58 -13.67 -8.74
C ASP A 220 18.13 -12.31 -8.11
N PRO A 221 16.81 -12.11 -7.92
CA PRO A 221 16.29 -10.85 -7.39
C PRO A 221 16.79 -10.52 -5.98
N ARG A 222 17.32 -11.49 -5.24
CA ARG A 222 17.92 -11.28 -3.92
C ARG A 222 19.21 -10.44 -3.96
N PHE A 223 19.86 -10.34 -5.11
CA PHE A 223 20.99 -9.40 -5.33
C PHE A 223 20.56 -7.96 -5.61
N LEU A 224 19.27 -7.72 -5.90
CA LEU A 224 18.77 -6.41 -6.26
C LEU A 224 18.55 -5.52 -5.04
N PRO A 225 18.56 -4.18 -5.19
CA PRO A 225 18.16 -3.27 -4.14
C PRO A 225 16.83 -3.68 -3.49
N GLU A 226 16.72 -3.56 -2.18
CA GLU A 226 15.47 -3.91 -1.48
C GLU A 226 14.35 -2.95 -1.81
N GLN A 227 14.68 -1.68 -1.96
CA GLN A 227 13.70 -0.62 -2.18
C GLN A 227 14.09 0.22 -3.39
N LEU A 228 13.09 0.50 -4.20
CA LEU A 228 13.12 1.54 -5.22
C LEU A 228 12.25 2.71 -4.79
N SER A 229 12.68 3.93 -5.11
CA SER A 229 11.87 5.14 -4.97
C SER A 229 11.76 5.85 -6.31
N SER A 230 10.80 6.76 -6.43
CA SER A 230 10.66 7.62 -7.62
C SER A 230 11.92 8.45 -7.89
N GLU A 231 12.63 8.88 -6.84
CA GLU A 231 13.91 9.59 -6.95
C GLU A 231 15.00 8.68 -7.51
N THR A 232 15.08 7.43 -7.03
CA THR A 232 16.02 6.42 -7.56
C THR A 232 15.77 6.16 -9.04
N VAL A 233 14.50 5.99 -9.43
CA VAL A 233 14.10 5.78 -10.83
C VAL A 233 14.40 7.01 -11.69
N SER A 234 14.18 8.21 -11.18
CA SER A 234 14.51 9.46 -11.86
C SER A 234 16.02 9.62 -12.08
N ALA A 235 16.82 9.36 -11.02
CA ALA A 235 18.29 9.41 -11.11
C ALA A 235 18.84 8.36 -12.09
N TRP A 236 18.28 7.16 -12.11
CA TRP A 236 18.58 6.11 -13.08
C TRP A 236 18.27 6.56 -14.52
N LEU A 237 17.08 7.10 -14.75
CA LEU A 237 16.64 7.56 -16.06
C LEU A 237 17.53 8.71 -16.59
N GLU A 238 17.97 9.59 -15.70
CA GLU A 238 18.86 10.73 -16.02
C GLU A 238 20.34 10.33 -16.17
N GLY A 239 20.71 9.09 -15.89
CA GLY A 239 22.09 8.60 -15.97
C GLY A 239 22.99 9.06 -14.82
N LYS A 240 22.42 9.48 -13.71
CA LYS A 240 23.14 9.98 -12.52
C LYS A 240 23.68 8.87 -11.61
N GLN A 241 23.36 7.62 -11.90
CA GLN A 241 23.85 6.46 -11.15
C GLN A 241 25.15 5.91 -11.76
N SER A 242 25.91 5.15 -10.95
CA SER A 242 27.04 4.37 -11.46
C SER A 242 26.58 3.33 -12.51
N PRO A 243 27.45 2.85 -13.42
CA PRO A 243 27.07 1.81 -14.37
C PRO A 243 26.50 0.56 -13.72
N ALA A 244 27.10 0.07 -12.63
CA ALA A 244 26.60 -1.09 -11.89
C ALA A 244 25.22 -0.82 -11.27
N ASP A 245 25.01 0.34 -10.65
CA ASP A 245 23.72 0.70 -10.07
C ASP A 245 22.63 0.85 -11.14
N ARG A 246 22.95 1.33 -12.34
CA ARG A 246 21.98 1.38 -13.44
C ARG A 246 21.52 0.00 -13.88
N ILE A 247 22.42 -0.98 -13.92
CA ILE A 247 22.09 -2.38 -14.24
C ILE A 247 21.17 -2.95 -13.14
N LEU A 248 21.56 -2.79 -11.88
CA LEU A 248 20.77 -3.30 -10.75
C LEU A 248 19.41 -2.63 -10.64
N THR A 249 19.32 -1.32 -10.90
CA THR A 249 18.03 -0.60 -10.93
C THR A 249 17.15 -1.07 -12.08
N THR A 250 17.72 -1.33 -13.27
CA THR A 250 16.96 -1.88 -14.41
C THR A 250 16.36 -3.24 -14.07
N ALA A 251 17.15 -4.14 -13.51
CA ALA A 251 16.67 -5.44 -13.06
C ALA A 251 15.63 -5.32 -11.93
N ALA A 252 15.85 -4.41 -10.98
CA ALA A 252 14.93 -4.18 -9.87
C ALA A 252 13.57 -3.60 -10.34
N LEU A 253 13.55 -2.80 -11.40
CA LEU A 253 12.30 -2.33 -12.03
C LEU A 253 11.50 -3.52 -12.60
N PHE A 254 12.15 -4.42 -13.33
CA PHE A 254 11.49 -5.63 -13.83
C PHE A 254 11.03 -6.54 -12.68
N TRP A 255 11.85 -6.71 -11.64
CA TRP A 255 11.45 -7.47 -10.45
C TRP A 255 10.22 -6.87 -9.78
N ASN A 256 10.19 -5.56 -9.59
CA ASN A 256 9.07 -4.89 -8.96
C ASN A 256 7.76 -5.07 -9.74
N ASP A 257 7.82 -4.97 -11.08
CA ASP A 257 6.66 -5.21 -11.94
C ASP A 257 6.20 -6.68 -11.90
N PHE A 258 7.14 -7.62 -11.91
CA PHE A 258 6.87 -9.04 -11.78
C PHE A 258 6.19 -9.38 -10.43
N ARG A 259 6.68 -8.77 -9.33
CA ARG A 259 6.10 -8.91 -7.99
C ARG A 259 4.71 -8.28 -7.91
N ALA A 260 4.52 -7.07 -8.40
CA ALA A 260 3.23 -6.39 -8.43
C ALA A 260 2.19 -7.16 -9.26
N GLY A 261 2.64 -7.79 -10.35
CA GLY A 261 1.82 -8.66 -11.17
C GLY A 261 1.20 -9.83 -10.41
N GLN A 262 1.87 -10.36 -9.36
CA GLN A 262 1.31 -11.43 -8.50
C GLN A 262 0.10 -10.93 -7.69
N VAL A 263 0.16 -9.69 -7.19
CA VAL A 263 -0.97 -9.05 -6.47
C VAL A 263 -2.12 -8.82 -7.45
N SER A 264 -1.85 -8.23 -8.61
CA SER A 264 -2.85 -7.95 -9.64
C SER A 264 -3.51 -9.20 -10.20
N GLN A 265 -2.78 -10.32 -10.19
CA GLN A 265 -3.33 -11.61 -10.61
C GLN A 265 -4.54 -12.02 -9.75
N LEU A 266 -4.45 -11.90 -8.42
CA LEU A 266 -5.59 -12.20 -7.55
C LEU A 266 -6.76 -11.23 -7.79
N VAL A 267 -6.51 -9.95 -8.06
CA VAL A 267 -7.58 -9.00 -8.38
C VAL A 267 -8.32 -9.43 -9.67
N ARG A 268 -7.59 -9.92 -10.69
CA ARG A 268 -8.18 -10.47 -11.93
C ARG A 268 -9.00 -11.72 -11.67
N GLU A 269 -8.48 -12.65 -10.87
CA GLU A 269 -9.15 -13.91 -10.51
C GLU A 269 -10.46 -13.65 -9.75
N VAL A 270 -10.44 -12.72 -8.77
CA VAL A 270 -11.65 -12.29 -8.04
C VAL A 270 -12.64 -11.62 -9.00
N ARG A 271 -12.19 -10.70 -9.86
CA ARG A 271 -13.05 -10.05 -10.87
C ARG A 271 -13.71 -11.08 -11.79
N GLN A 272 -12.94 -12.05 -12.26
CA GLN A 272 -13.45 -13.11 -13.12
C GLN A 272 -14.53 -13.94 -12.40
N ALA A 273 -14.29 -14.36 -11.16
CA ALA A 273 -15.26 -15.09 -10.35
C ALA A 273 -16.57 -14.31 -10.15
N MET A 274 -16.49 -12.98 -10.01
CA MET A 274 -17.67 -12.11 -9.86
C MET A 274 -18.43 -11.86 -11.18
N ASN A 275 -17.76 -11.89 -12.33
CA ASN A 275 -18.40 -11.61 -13.63
C ASN A 275 -19.42 -12.66 -14.07
N HIS A 276 -19.33 -13.88 -13.57
CA HIS A 276 -20.28 -14.96 -13.88
C HIS A 276 -21.61 -14.89 -13.11
N ARG A 277 -21.83 -13.81 -12.33
CA ARG A 277 -23.03 -13.66 -11.50
C ARG A 277 -24.10 -12.80 -12.17
N SER A 278 -25.36 -13.08 -11.81
CA SER A 278 -26.55 -12.38 -12.35
C SER A 278 -26.61 -10.91 -11.92
N THR A 279 -27.32 -10.10 -12.70
CA THR A 279 -27.57 -8.67 -12.44
C THR A 279 -28.57 -8.46 -11.28
N PRO A 280 -28.35 -7.47 -10.38
CA PRO A 280 -27.22 -6.56 -10.38
C PRO A 280 -25.93 -7.22 -9.86
N ARG A 281 -24.82 -7.00 -10.58
CA ARG A 281 -23.50 -7.51 -10.17
C ARG A 281 -23.03 -6.80 -8.91
N PRO A 282 -22.54 -7.51 -7.87
CA PRO A 282 -21.92 -6.90 -6.70
C PRO A 282 -20.70 -6.04 -7.08
N THR A 283 -20.51 -4.92 -6.39
CA THR A 283 -19.37 -4.02 -6.60
C THR A 283 -18.07 -4.67 -6.13
N LEU A 284 -16.98 -4.57 -6.90
CA LEU A 284 -15.63 -4.88 -6.43
C LEU A 284 -14.86 -3.59 -6.17
N SER A 285 -14.39 -3.41 -4.94
CA SER A 285 -13.63 -2.23 -4.54
C SER A 285 -12.36 -2.60 -3.78
N ALA A 286 -11.40 -1.66 -3.69
CA ALA A 286 -10.16 -1.90 -2.97
C ALA A 286 -9.73 -0.68 -2.13
N ALA A 287 -9.27 -0.94 -0.90
CA ALA A 287 -8.50 -0.02 -0.10
C ALA A 287 -7.05 0.01 -0.61
N VAL A 288 -6.52 1.20 -0.88
CA VAL A 288 -5.19 1.36 -1.47
C VAL A 288 -4.39 2.46 -0.78
N PHE A 289 -3.06 2.34 -0.84
CA PHE A 289 -2.21 3.44 -0.42
C PHE A 289 -2.41 4.64 -1.35
N PRO A 290 -2.43 5.87 -0.78
CA PRO A 290 -2.84 7.05 -1.53
C PRO A 290 -1.78 7.55 -2.51
N GLU A 291 -0.50 7.26 -2.29
CA GLU A 291 0.59 7.65 -3.19
C GLU A 291 0.87 6.51 -4.20
N PRO A 292 0.53 6.68 -5.50
CA PRO A 292 0.57 5.57 -6.46
C PRO A 292 1.94 4.97 -6.70
N SER A 293 3.00 5.81 -6.73
CA SER A 293 4.37 5.32 -6.96
C SER A 293 4.85 4.47 -5.79
N ALA A 294 4.64 4.93 -4.56
CA ALA A 294 5.01 4.19 -3.36
C ALA A 294 4.14 2.92 -3.22
N ALA A 295 2.84 3.00 -3.47
CA ALA A 295 1.95 1.84 -3.48
C ALA A 295 2.45 0.76 -4.44
N TYR A 296 2.89 1.15 -5.65
CA TYR A 296 3.44 0.25 -6.64
C TYR A 296 4.84 -0.25 -6.27
N LEU A 297 5.78 0.66 -5.97
CA LEU A 297 7.20 0.32 -5.75
C LEU A 297 7.44 -0.43 -4.44
N GLU A 298 6.71 -0.09 -3.38
CA GLU A 298 6.93 -0.66 -2.05
C GLU A 298 6.03 -1.88 -1.79
N ASN A 299 4.76 -1.79 -2.19
CA ASN A 299 3.74 -2.74 -1.79
C ASN A 299 3.16 -3.60 -2.92
N GLY A 300 3.56 -3.36 -4.17
CA GLY A 300 3.03 -4.06 -5.33
C GLY A 300 1.56 -3.74 -5.64
N GLN A 301 1.02 -2.64 -5.11
CA GLN A 301 -0.34 -2.17 -5.40
C GLN A 301 -0.34 -1.31 -6.67
N GLU A 302 -0.53 -1.88 -7.84
CA GLU A 302 -0.64 -1.13 -9.09
C GLU A 302 -2.09 -0.70 -9.39
N TRP A 303 -2.76 -0.09 -8.40
CA TRP A 303 -4.18 0.22 -8.45
C TRP A 303 -4.60 1.15 -9.59
N GLN A 304 -3.68 1.94 -10.14
CA GLN A 304 -3.96 2.71 -11.36
C GLN A 304 -4.14 1.78 -12.59
N ALA A 305 -3.36 0.69 -12.65
CA ALA A 305 -3.55 -0.32 -13.68
C ALA A 305 -4.88 -1.08 -13.47
N TRP A 306 -5.23 -1.41 -12.23
CA TRP A 306 -6.53 -2.03 -11.93
C TRP A 306 -7.71 -1.17 -12.37
N ALA A 307 -7.61 0.15 -12.15
CA ALA A 307 -8.60 1.11 -12.65
C ALA A 307 -8.64 1.13 -14.18
N ALA A 308 -7.46 1.15 -14.80
CA ALA A 308 -7.27 1.19 -16.25
C ALA A 308 -7.84 -0.03 -16.96
N GLU A 309 -7.65 -1.19 -16.38
CA GLU A 309 -8.12 -2.48 -16.89
C GLU A 309 -9.59 -2.75 -16.49
N GLY A 310 -10.25 -1.88 -15.71
CA GLY A 310 -11.61 -2.08 -15.21
C GLY A 310 -11.74 -3.27 -14.25
N LEU A 311 -10.65 -3.64 -13.58
CA LEU A 311 -10.64 -4.76 -12.63
C LEU A 311 -11.43 -4.47 -11.36
N VAL A 312 -11.52 -3.20 -10.96
CA VAL A 312 -12.29 -2.76 -9.80
C VAL A 312 -13.30 -1.69 -10.21
N ASP A 313 -14.40 -1.59 -9.48
CA ASP A 313 -15.48 -0.60 -9.72
C ASP A 313 -15.25 0.68 -8.90
N ALA A 314 -14.53 0.56 -7.77
CA ALA A 314 -14.20 1.67 -6.91
C ALA A 314 -12.85 1.50 -6.22
N LEU A 315 -12.18 2.63 -5.92
CA LEU A 315 -10.96 2.70 -5.15
C LEU A 315 -11.14 3.60 -3.93
N TYR A 316 -10.55 3.18 -2.81
CA TYR A 316 -10.59 3.87 -1.52
C TYR A 316 -9.15 4.20 -1.08
N PRO A 317 -8.53 5.28 -1.62
CA PRO A 317 -7.22 5.72 -1.17
C PRO A 317 -7.27 6.15 0.32
N MET A 318 -6.43 5.54 1.14
CA MET A 318 -6.39 5.72 2.60
C MET A 318 -5.57 6.96 3.00
N ALA A 319 -6.14 8.17 2.88
CA ALA A 319 -5.48 9.43 3.23
C ALA A 319 -5.56 9.71 4.74
N TYR A 320 -4.97 8.84 5.58
CA TYR A 320 -5.05 8.86 7.05
C TYR A 320 -4.00 9.77 7.69
N PHE A 321 -3.79 10.98 7.17
CA PHE A 321 -2.87 11.93 7.76
C PHE A 321 -3.58 12.84 8.76
N GLY A 322 -2.91 13.22 9.85
CA GLY A 322 -3.44 14.16 10.84
C GLY A 322 -3.53 15.61 10.32
N ASP A 323 -2.72 15.94 9.31
CA ASP A 323 -2.62 17.27 8.69
C ASP A 323 -3.57 17.38 7.49
N THR A 324 -4.52 18.31 7.55
CA THR A 324 -5.53 18.57 6.50
C THR A 324 -4.92 19.04 5.19
N ASP A 325 -3.84 19.84 5.22
CA ASP A 325 -3.19 20.31 3.98
C ASP A 325 -2.56 19.17 3.23
N ARG A 326 -1.97 18.22 3.95
CA ARG A 326 -1.40 16.99 3.39
C ARG A 326 -2.48 16.11 2.79
N VAL A 327 -3.60 15.87 3.52
CA VAL A 327 -4.76 15.13 2.98
C VAL A 327 -5.26 15.81 1.71
N SER A 328 -5.41 17.12 1.73
CA SER A 328 -5.90 17.92 0.60
C SER A 328 -4.99 17.81 -0.63
N ALA A 329 -3.68 17.92 -0.45
CA ALA A 329 -2.69 17.75 -1.52
C ALA A 329 -2.77 16.36 -2.15
N GLN A 330 -2.86 15.33 -1.30
CA GLN A 330 -2.95 13.94 -1.72
C GLN A 330 -4.22 13.66 -2.53
N LEU A 331 -5.38 14.10 -2.04
CA LEU A 331 -6.66 13.89 -2.75
C LEU A 331 -6.67 14.58 -4.13
N ARG A 332 -6.11 15.80 -4.24
CA ARG A 332 -5.96 16.48 -5.54
C ARG A 332 -5.07 15.70 -6.50
N GLN A 333 -3.93 15.22 -6.03
CA GLN A 333 -2.99 14.44 -6.84
C GLN A 333 -3.62 13.15 -7.36
N ILE A 334 -4.31 12.38 -6.49
CA ILE A 334 -5.00 11.16 -6.88
C ILE A 334 -6.03 11.44 -7.97
N ALA A 335 -6.90 12.44 -7.75
CA ALA A 335 -7.93 12.80 -8.71
C ALA A 335 -7.34 13.22 -10.08
N GLN A 336 -6.27 14.01 -10.09
CA GLN A 336 -5.58 14.42 -11.32
C GLN A 336 -4.97 13.25 -12.09
N ASN A 337 -4.42 12.28 -11.38
CA ASN A 337 -3.79 11.11 -11.99
C ASN A 337 -4.80 10.06 -12.46
N THR A 338 -5.98 9.99 -11.83
CA THR A 338 -7.01 9.00 -12.15
C THR A 338 -8.01 9.50 -13.20
N SER A 339 -8.36 10.80 -13.20
CA SER A 339 -9.35 11.38 -14.11
C SER A 339 -8.96 11.35 -15.60
N ARG A 340 -7.69 11.12 -15.90
CA ARG A 340 -7.17 11.10 -17.29
C ARG A 340 -7.40 9.78 -18.02
N THR A 341 -7.82 8.73 -17.33
CA THR A 341 -7.81 7.38 -17.87
C THR A 341 -9.12 6.63 -17.78
N HIS A 342 -9.98 6.81 -16.74
CA HIS A 342 -11.13 5.92 -16.53
C HIS A 342 -12.29 6.51 -15.71
N THR A 343 -13.46 5.86 -15.87
CA THR A 343 -14.75 6.13 -15.17
C THR A 343 -14.90 5.38 -13.84
N ILE A 344 -13.81 5.21 -13.07
CA ILE A 344 -13.85 4.53 -11.78
C ILE A 344 -14.34 5.46 -10.66
N ALA A 345 -15.10 4.91 -9.71
CA ALA A 345 -15.53 5.64 -8.53
C ALA A 345 -14.35 5.80 -7.53
N LEU A 346 -13.98 7.03 -7.22
CA LEU A 346 -13.02 7.34 -6.16
C LEU A 346 -13.76 7.68 -4.87
N TRP A 347 -13.37 7.05 -3.76
CA TRP A 347 -13.85 7.34 -2.42
C TRP A 347 -12.68 7.83 -1.55
N ALA A 348 -12.77 9.02 -1.00
CA ALA A 348 -11.72 9.51 -0.11
C ALA A 348 -11.77 8.77 1.24
N GLY A 349 -10.77 7.92 1.50
CA GLY A 349 -10.58 7.29 2.80
C GLY A 349 -10.01 8.29 3.79
N LEU A 350 -10.78 8.68 4.81
CA LEU A 350 -10.39 9.67 5.80
C LEU A 350 -10.26 9.04 7.18
N GLY A 351 -9.08 9.21 7.82
CA GLY A 351 -8.86 8.77 9.20
C GLY A 351 -9.59 9.67 10.18
N ALA A 352 -10.45 9.08 11.02
CA ALA A 352 -11.29 9.80 11.97
C ALA A 352 -10.84 9.68 13.43
N ALA A 353 -9.78 8.90 13.71
CA ALA A 353 -9.34 8.60 15.08
C ALA A 353 -9.00 9.87 15.89
N ASP A 354 -8.33 10.84 15.28
CA ASP A 354 -7.88 12.07 15.96
C ASP A 354 -8.51 13.36 15.44
N LYS A 355 -9.52 13.25 14.55
CA LYS A 355 -10.16 14.38 13.87
C LYS A 355 -11.58 14.60 14.35
N GLY A 356 -11.98 15.86 14.45
CA GLY A 356 -13.37 16.26 14.67
C GLY A 356 -14.16 16.46 13.37
N PRO A 357 -15.50 16.66 13.47
CA PRO A 357 -16.36 16.86 12.29
C PRO A 357 -15.92 18.03 11.41
N GLU A 358 -15.49 19.16 11.99
CA GLU A 358 -15.04 20.33 11.23
C GLU A 358 -13.84 20.03 10.34
N GLN A 359 -12.83 19.33 10.86
CA GLN A 359 -11.63 18.97 10.12
C GLN A 359 -11.97 18.02 8.97
N LEU A 360 -12.76 16.98 9.25
CA LEU A 360 -13.20 16.02 8.22
C LEU A 360 -14.07 16.71 7.16
N GLY A 361 -14.90 17.69 7.54
CA GLY A 361 -15.67 18.50 6.60
C GLY A 361 -14.79 19.31 5.64
N LYS A 362 -13.68 19.89 6.12
CA LYS A 362 -12.70 20.58 5.26
C LYS A 362 -12.06 19.60 4.25
N GLU A 363 -11.68 18.41 4.70
CA GLU A 363 -11.09 17.38 3.83
C GLU A 363 -12.10 16.83 2.81
N ALA A 364 -13.34 16.59 3.24
CA ALA A 364 -14.42 16.18 2.35
C ALA A 364 -14.75 17.22 1.27
N LYS A 365 -14.67 18.52 1.60
CA LYS A 365 -14.84 19.59 0.62
C LYS A 365 -13.83 19.47 -0.52
N ILE A 366 -12.57 19.16 -0.23
CA ILE A 366 -11.55 18.92 -1.26
C ILE A 366 -11.91 17.71 -2.12
N ALA A 367 -12.40 16.63 -1.52
CA ALA A 367 -12.89 15.47 -2.27
C ALA A 367 -14.04 15.85 -3.22
N GLY A 368 -15.05 16.62 -2.74
CA GLY A 368 -16.15 17.11 -3.56
C GLY A 368 -15.71 18.01 -4.71
N GLU A 369 -14.75 18.91 -4.48
CA GLU A 369 -14.15 19.79 -5.49
C GLU A 369 -13.35 19.03 -6.56
N ASN A 370 -12.90 17.80 -6.27
CA ASN A 370 -12.11 16.94 -7.15
C ASN A 370 -12.86 15.70 -7.65
N ASN A 371 -14.21 15.78 -7.66
CA ASN A 371 -15.10 14.77 -8.25
C ASN A 371 -14.99 13.36 -7.67
N TYR A 372 -14.69 13.23 -6.37
CA TYR A 372 -14.86 11.97 -5.67
C TYR A 372 -16.33 11.58 -5.60
N ALA A 373 -16.62 10.29 -5.70
CA ALA A 373 -17.99 9.75 -5.56
C ALA A 373 -18.48 9.81 -4.11
N GLY A 374 -17.56 9.74 -3.15
CA GLY A 374 -17.88 9.76 -1.74
C GLY A 374 -16.67 9.87 -0.83
N VAL A 375 -16.95 9.84 0.46
CA VAL A 375 -15.96 9.71 1.54
C VAL A 375 -16.27 8.47 2.37
N ALA A 376 -15.24 7.80 2.83
CA ALA A 376 -15.32 6.69 3.76
C ALA A 376 -14.53 7.04 5.03
N LEU A 377 -15.14 6.87 6.21
CA LEU A 377 -14.55 7.26 7.49
C LEU A 377 -13.98 6.06 8.23
N PHE A 378 -12.71 6.11 8.60
CA PHE A 378 -12.04 5.02 9.35
C PHE A 378 -11.86 5.41 10.81
N SER A 379 -12.62 4.79 11.73
CA SER A 379 -13.66 3.81 11.58
C SER A 379 -14.93 4.24 12.34
N LEU A 380 -16.08 3.62 12.06
CA LEU A 380 -17.34 3.93 12.75
C LEU A 380 -17.19 3.83 14.27
N GLY A 381 -16.57 2.77 14.78
CA GLY A 381 -16.32 2.60 16.21
C GLY A 381 -15.48 3.72 16.84
N HIS A 382 -14.58 4.37 16.08
CA HIS A 382 -13.86 5.55 16.56
C HIS A 382 -14.75 6.80 16.60
N LEU A 383 -15.64 6.98 15.61
CA LEU A 383 -16.57 8.09 15.59
C LEU A 383 -17.49 8.08 16.82
N LEU A 384 -18.05 6.91 17.13
CA LEU A 384 -19.01 6.73 18.22
C LEU A 384 -18.42 7.03 19.62
N LYS A 385 -17.10 6.97 19.77
CA LYS A 385 -16.42 7.30 21.05
C LYS A 385 -16.24 8.79 21.30
N LYS A 386 -16.33 9.64 20.26
CA LYS A 386 -15.94 11.06 20.32
C LYS A 386 -17.11 12.03 20.24
N ALA A 387 -18.05 11.77 19.33
CA ALA A 387 -19.23 12.59 19.13
C ALA A 387 -20.32 11.75 18.47
N PRO A 388 -21.59 12.20 18.51
CA PRO A 388 -22.65 11.52 17.77
C PRO A 388 -22.33 11.40 16.28
N ALA A 389 -22.51 10.20 15.71
CA ALA A 389 -22.20 9.93 14.30
C ALA A 389 -22.90 10.87 13.30
N PRO A 390 -24.14 11.37 13.54
CA PRO A 390 -24.78 12.37 12.67
C PRO A 390 -23.94 13.61 12.41
N ASN A 391 -23.22 14.12 13.41
CA ASN A 391 -22.39 15.34 13.27
C ASN A 391 -21.26 15.12 12.24
N TYR A 392 -20.70 13.93 12.17
CA TYR A 392 -19.67 13.59 11.19
C TYR A 392 -20.25 13.45 9.79
N VAL A 393 -21.37 12.75 9.65
CA VAL A 393 -22.03 12.55 8.36
C VAL A 393 -22.50 13.87 7.78
N GLU A 394 -23.09 14.75 8.58
CA GLU A 394 -23.50 16.09 8.15
C GLU A 394 -22.30 16.92 7.68
N ALA A 395 -21.20 16.91 8.42
CA ALA A 395 -20.00 17.68 8.09
C ALA A 395 -19.36 17.26 6.75
N VAL A 396 -19.41 15.96 6.40
CA VAL A 396 -18.80 15.43 5.16
C VAL A 396 -19.76 15.38 3.97
N ARG A 397 -21.02 15.68 4.14
CA ARG A 397 -22.05 15.74 3.08
C ARG A 397 -21.96 17.02 2.26
N VAL A 398 -20.90 17.19 1.52
CA VAL A 398 -20.65 18.37 0.70
C VAL A 398 -21.11 18.16 -0.75
N PRO A 399 -21.45 19.23 -1.50
CA PRO A 399 -21.78 19.14 -2.92
C PRO A 399 -20.59 18.67 -3.75
N ILE A 400 -20.85 17.90 -4.81
CA ILE A 400 -19.88 17.54 -5.84
C ILE A 400 -19.88 18.63 -6.90
N ARG A 401 -18.70 19.05 -7.36
CA ARG A 401 -18.55 20.14 -8.34
C ARG A 401 -19.11 19.79 -9.73
N THR A 402 -19.02 18.54 -10.13
CA THR A 402 -19.49 18.06 -11.44
C THR A 402 -20.15 16.69 -11.29
N PHE A 403 -21.32 16.52 -11.87
CA PHE A 403 -21.98 15.22 -11.94
C PHE A 403 -21.21 14.33 -12.91
N MET A 404 -20.49 13.32 -12.41
CA MET A 404 -20.06 12.21 -13.24
C MET A 404 -21.31 11.33 -13.45
N ALA A 405 -21.80 11.27 -14.69
CA ALA A 405 -22.80 10.28 -15.07
C ALA A 405 -22.33 8.90 -14.56
N LYS A 406 -23.24 8.08 -14.02
CA LYS A 406 -22.93 6.69 -13.69
C LYS A 406 -22.18 6.11 -14.88
N ALA A 407 -20.91 5.76 -14.68
CA ALA A 407 -20.20 4.97 -15.66
C ALA A 407 -21.01 3.69 -15.84
N GLU A 408 -21.47 3.43 -17.06
CA GLU A 408 -21.99 2.10 -17.36
C GLU A 408 -20.86 1.12 -17.10
N PRO A 409 -21.13 -0.01 -16.43
CA PRO A 409 -20.11 -1.04 -16.23
C PRO A 409 -19.55 -1.39 -17.61
N LEU A 410 -18.24 -1.24 -17.79
CA LEU A 410 -17.56 -1.76 -18.97
C LEU A 410 -17.95 -3.22 -19.10
N GLN A 411 -18.61 -3.58 -20.22
CA GLN A 411 -18.82 -4.98 -20.57
C GLN A 411 -17.45 -5.55 -20.96
N ILE A 412 -16.79 -6.15 -19.98
CA ILE A 412 -15.51 -6.81 -20.20
C ILE A 412 -15.83 -8.21 -20.70
N GLU A 413 -15.95 -8.35 -22.02
CA GLU A 413 -16.34 -9.61 -22.66
C GLU A 413 -15.33 -10.73 -22.53
N SER A 414 -14.09 -10.47 -22.10
CA SER A 414 -13.11 -11.53 -21.85
C SER A 414 -11.90 -11.01 -21.05
N ILE A 415 -11.99 -11.02 -19.72
CA ILE A 415 -10.77 -11.08 -18.92
C ILE A 415 -10.37 -12.56 -18.87
N THR A 416 -9.49 -12.99 -19.75
CA THR A 416 -8.79 -14.24 -19.54
C THR A 416 -7.84 -14.02 -18.36
N ALA A 417 -7.97 -14.86 -17.31
CA ALA A 417 -6.99 -14.95 -16.24
C ALA A 417 -5.69 -15.58 -16.81
N ALA A 418 -5.08 -14.89 -17.77
CA ALA A 418 -3.75 -15.24 -18.20
C ALA A 418 -2.83 -15.00 -17.02
N SER A 419 -2.09 -16.02 -16.61
CA SER A 419 -0.96 -15.86 -15.69
C SER A 419 -0.18 -14.61 -16.10
N PRO A 420 0.39 -13.83 -15.12
CA PRO A 420 1.19 -12.65 -15.45
C PRO A 420 2.12 -13.02 -16.60
N THR A 421 1.92 -12.37 -17.75
CA THR A 421 2.68 -12.72 -18.95
C THR A 421 4.14 -12.45 -18.61
N LEU A 422 4.92 -13.50 -18.51
CA LEU A 422 6.37 -13.43 -18.29
C LEU A 422 6.96 -12.70 -19.50
N VAL A 423 7.08 -11.39 -19.39
CA VAL A 423 7.54 -10.53 -20.48
C VAL A 423 9.06 -10.49 -20.40
N SER A 424 9.73 -11.06 -21.39
CA SER A 424 11.17 -10.84 -21.58
C SER A 424 11.49 -9.34 -21.55
N PRO A 425 12.68 -8.92 -21.09
CA PRO A 425 13.08 -7.53 -21.09
C PRO A 425 12.85 -6.90 -22.46
N ASN A 426 11.95 -5.94 -22.56
CA ASN A 426 11.69 -5.21 -23.78
C ASN A 426 11.35 -3.75 -23.49
N LEU A 427 11.52 -2.92 -24.49
CA LEU A 427 11.37 -1.45 -24.38
C LEU A 427 9.95 -1.05 -23.96
N GLN A 428 8.90 -1.73 -24.45
CA GLN A 428 7.53 -1.37 -24.12
C GLN A 428 7.21 -1.71 -22.66
N ALA A 429 7.66 -2.88 -22.17
CA ALA A 429 7.51 -3.25 -20.77
C ALA A 429 8.23 -2.24 -19.86
N LEU A 430 9.48 -1.90 -20.16
CA LEU A 430 10.26 -0.93 -19.39
C LEU A 430 9.61 0.47 -19.39
N LYS A 431 9.04 0.90 -20.52
CA LYS A 431 8.30 2.15 -20.62
C LYS A 431 7.06 2.17 -19.72
N ASN A 432 6.30 1.07 -19.68
CA ASN A 432 5.12 0.93 -18.82
C ASN A 432 5.52 0.94 -17.34
N ILE A 433 6.59 0.23 -16.97
CA ILE A 433 7.13 0.19 -15.61
C ILE A 433 7.54 1.58 -15.13
N VAL A 434 8.29 2.32 -15.94
CA VAL A 434 8.74 3.68 -15.62
C VAL A 434 7.55 4.64 -15.47
N ASN A 435 6.54 4.53 -16.31
CA ASN A 435 5.32 5.34 -16.18
C ASN A 435 4.57 5.05 -14.85
N LYS A 436 4.50 3.80 -14.41
CA LYS A 436 3.94 3.42 -13.10
C LYS A 436 4.80 3.98 -11.96
N ALA A 437 6.11 3.80 -12.03
CA ALA A 437 7.05 4.20 -10.98
C ALA A 437 7.15 5.74 -10.80
N LEU A 438 6.93 6.52 -11.85
CA LEU A 438 7.00 7.97 -11.84
C LEU A 438 5.62 8.66 -11.95
N THR A 439 4.53 7.89 -11.94
CA THR A 439 3.15 8.40 -11.99
C THR A 439 2.90 9.48 -13.07
N GLY A 440 3.45 9.25 -14.27
CA GLY A 440 3.29 10.14 -15.41
C GLY A 440 4.14 11.42 -15.39
N THR A 441 5.05 11.57 -14.42
CA THR A 441 6.02 12.69 -14.36
C THR A 441 7.31 12.40 -15.12
N ALA A 442 7.41 11.23 -15.79
CA ALA A 442 8.57 10.91 -16.61
C ALA A 442 8.84 12.00 -17.68
N PRO A 443 10.09 12.42 -17.86
CA PRO A 443 10.44 13.43 -18.86
C PRO A 443 10.08 12.93 -20.27
N LYS A 444 9.29 13.70 -21.01
CA LYS A 444 8.82 13.31 -22.36
C LYS A 444 9.92 13.36 -23.40
N ASN A 445 10.89 14.25 -23.21
CA ASN A 445 11.99 14.44 -24.17
C ASN A 445 13.00 13.30 -24.07
N ASN A 446 13.27 12.64 -25.19
CA ASN A 446 14.26 11.55 -25.32
C ASN A 446 14.02 10.33 -24.40
N LEU A 447 12.80 10.17 -23.85
CA LEU A 447 12.50 9.05 -22.94
C LEU A 447 12.83 7.70 -23.60
N GLU A 448 12.35 7.48 -24.82
CA GLU A 448 12.54 6.21 -25.53
C GLU A 448 14.02 5.91 -25.80
N ALA A 449 14.81 6.91 -26.18
CA ALA A 449 16.26 6.75 -26.38
C ALA A 449 16.97 6.36 -25.08
N ARG A 450 16.63 7.02 -23.97
CA ARG A 450 17.18 6.68 -22.65
C ARG A 450 16.81 5.27 -22.21
N LEU A 451 15.56 4.87 -22.36
CA LEU A 451 15.12 3.52 -22.03
C LEU A 451 15.80 2.44 -22.90
N THR A 452 15.98 2.73 -24.19
CA THR A 452 16.70 1.84 -25.11
C THR A 452 18.15 1.67 -24.68
N GLU A 453 18.81 2.73 -24.26
CA GLU A 453 20.18 2.69 -23.73
C GLU A 453 20.25 1.83 -22.46
N ARG A 454 19.36 2.05 -21.49
CA ARG A 454 19.31 1.29 -20.24
C ARG A 454 19.04 -0.20 -20.47
N LEU A 455 18.14 -0.51 -21.40
CA LEU A 455 17.85 -1.89 -21.75
C LEU A 455 19.06 -2.57 -22.42
N ARG A 456 19.77 -1.86 -23.30
CA ARG A 456 20.99 -2.39 -23.94
C ARG A 456 22.11 -2.63 -22.93
N GLU A 457 22.33 -1.69 -22.00
CA GLU A 457 23.28 -1.84 -20.90
C GLU A 457 22.95 -3.12 -20.07
N TYR A 458 21.68 -3.30 -19.75
CA TYR A 458 21.23 -4.47 -18.99
C TYR A 458 21.37 -5.76 -19.79
N ASP A 459 20.98 -5.80 -21.06
CA ASP A 459 21.09 -7.01 -21.90
C ASP A 459 22.54 -7.43 -22.08
N HIS A 460 23.47 -6.49 -22.22
CA HIS A 460 24.90 -6.81 -22.24
C HIS A 460 25.37 -7.36 -20.89
N ALA A 461 24.98 -6.74 -19.80
CA ALA A 461 25.40 -7.16 -18.46
C ALA A 461 24.88 -8.55 -18.09
N ARG A 462 23.61 -8.89 -18.38
CA ARG A 462 23.03 -10.21 -18.08
C ARG A 462 23.67 -11.34 -18.86
N GLN A 463 24.22 -11.05 -20.06
CA GLN A 463 24.90 -12.06 -20.87
C GLN A 463 26.37 -12.23 -20.50
N HIS A 464 27.05 -11.22 -19.95
CA HIS A 464 28.48 -11.21 -19.74
C HIS A 464 28.88 -10.87 -18.30
N THR A 465 28.58 -9.66 -17.84
CA THR A 465 29.12 -9.11 -16.59
C THR A 465 28.53 -9.75 -15.34
N ILE A 466 27.21 -10.05 -15.32
CA ILE A 466 26.54 -10.71 -14.18
C ILE A 466 27.07 -12.15 -14.00
N PRO A 467 27.13 -13.01 -15.03
CA PRO A 467 27.71 -14.34 -14.91
C PRO A 467 29.18 -14.33 -14.48
N GLN A 468 29.99 -13.37 -14.98
CA GLN A 468 31.37 -13.20 -14.56
C GLN A 468 31.47 -12.84 -13.07
N THR A 469 30.61 -11.92 -12.60
CA THR A 469 30.53 -11.49 -11.19
C THR A 469 30.22 -12.67 -10.27
N LEU A 470 29.22 -13.46 -10.59
CA LEU A 470 28.82 -14.66 -9.83
C LEU A 470 29.96 -15.68 -9.80
N LYS A 471 30.54 -16.02 -10.95
CA LYS A 471 31.66 -16.95 -11.06
C LYS A 471 32.87 -16.54 -10.20
N GLU A 472 33.18 -15.25 -10.13
CA GLU A 472 34.26 -14.75 -9.29
C GLU A 472 33.95 -14.92 -7.80
N LEU A 473 32.72 -14.57 -7.37
CA LEU A 473 32.30 -14.67 -5.97
C LEU A 473 32.20 -16.14 -5.51
N GLU A 474 31.66 -17.03 -6.32
CA GLU A 474 31.51 -18.45 -6.00
C GLU A 474 32.85 -19.16 -5.83
N ASN A 475 33.86 -18.75 -6.60
CA ASN A 475 35.20 -19.33 -6.55
C ASN A 475 36.16 -18.69 -5.54
N SER A 476 35.69 -17.69 -4.76
CA SER A 476 36.54 -16.93 -3.85
C SER A 476 36.08 -17.09 -2.39
N ARG A 477 37.03 -17.03 -1.47
CA ARG A 477 36.73 -16.67 -0.09
C ARG A 477 36.45 -15.18 -0.04
N VAL A 478 35.32 -14.82 0.60
CA VAL A 478 34.87 -13.44 0.72
C VAL A 478 35.11 -12.94 2.14
N VAL A 479 35.40 -11.65 2.25
CA VAL A 479 35.41 -10.94 3.54
C VAL A 479 34.05 -10.27 3.72
N LEU A 480 33.35 -10.62 4.80
CA LEU A 480 32.06 -10.01 5.11
C LEU A 480 32.24 -8.50 5.32
N PRO A 481 31.28 -7.67 4.89
CA PRO A 481 31.23 -6.29 5.29
C PRO A 481 31.16 -6.12 6.82
N GLU A 482 31.59 -4.97 7.35
CA GLU A 482 31.41 -4.65 8.75
C GLU A 482 29.93 -4.65 9.11
N ARG A 483 29.57 -5.23 10.25
CA ARG A 483 28.20 -5.23 10.78
C ARG A 483 28.10 -4.23 11.93
N VAL A 484 27.04 -3.43 11.92
CA VAL A 484 26.77 -2.43 12.95
C VAL A 484 25.45 -2.69 13.65
N GLU A 485 25.43 -2.40 14.95
CA GLU A 485 24.24 -2.27 15.76
C GLU A 485 23.94 -0.79 15.92
N LEU A 486 22.74 -0.36 15.63
CA LEU A 486 22.34 1.03 15.57
C LEU A 486 21.12 1.28 16.46
N SER A 487 21.07 2.49 16.96
CA SER A 487 19.84 3.11 17.43
C SER A 487 19.69 4.48 16.76
N GLY A 488 18.51 5.09 16.84
CA GLY A 488 18.35 6.39 16.18
C GLY A 488 16.99 7.02 16.32
N ILE A 489 16.91 8.23 15.78
CA ILE A 489 15.69 9.04 15.70
C ILE A 489 15.40 9.34 14.25
N PHE A 490 14.18 9.05 13.84
CA PHE A 490 13.71 9.26 12.48
C PHE A 490 12.67 10.37 12.38
N ARG A 491 12.81 11.21 11.37
CA ARG A 491 11.84 12.22 11.00
C ARG A 491 11.40 12.03 9.56
N TYR A 492 10.15 11.66 9.37
CA TYR A 492 9.58 11.37 8.07
C TYR A 492 9.36 12.63 7.23
N ILE A 493 9.69 12.54 5.94
CA ILE A 493 9.29 13.49 4.90
C ILE A 493 8.53 12.77 3.79
N ASN A 494 7.50 13.41 3.27
CA ASN A 494 6.80 12.93 2.09
C ASN A 494 7.42 13.57 0.83
N PRO A 495 7.47 12.89 -0.31
CA PRO A 495 7.88 13.50 -1.58
C PRO A 495 7.13 14.79 -1.92
N MET A 496 5.89 14.93 -1.46
CA MET A 496 5.03 16.11 -1.67
C MET A 496 5.21 17.22 -0.63
N ASP A 497 6.04 17.01 0.40
CA ASP A 497 6.27 18.04 1.43
C ASP A 497 6.97 19.27 0.82
N SER A 498 6.51 20.45 1.23
CA SER A 498 7.13 21.71 0.84
C SER A 498 8.58 21.79 1.34
N PRO A 499 9.46 22.59 0.68
CA PRO A 499 10.81 22.82 1.18
C PRO A 499 10.86 23.28 2.64
N ALA A 500 9.92 24.15 3.04
CA ALA A 500 9.81 24.60 4.43
C ALA A 500 9.50 23.46 5.40
N ARG A 501 8.61 22.54 5.01
CA ARG A 501 8.26 21.36 5.83
C ARG A 501 9.45 20.38 5.94
N ARG A 502 10.18 20.17 4.86
CA ARG A 502 11.40 19.35 4.87
C ARG A 502 12.45 19.94 5.82
N GLN A 503 12.69 21.24 5.75
CA GLN A 503 13.62 21.95 6.63
C GLN A 503 13.18 21.90 8.09
N GLU A 504 11.86 21.98 8.36
CA GLU A 504 11.31 21.79 9.71
C GLU A 504 11.60 20.38 10.26
N GLN A 505 11.41 19.32 9.46
CA GLN A 505 11.68 17.95 9.91
C GLN A 505 13.18 17.72 10.15
N GLU A 506 14.05 18.28 9.31
CA GLU A 506 15.50 18.27 9.50
C GLU A 506 15.90 18.97 10.81
N ALA A 507 15.35 20.16 11.08
CA ALA A 507 15.61 20.90 12.30
C ALA A 507 15.12 20.15 13.56
N ILE A 508 14.00 19.44 13.48
CA ILE A 508 13.51 18.59 14.57
C ILE A 508 14.48 17.41 14.79
N CYS A 509 14.99 16.79 13.73
CA CYS A 509 15.99 15.73 13.82
C CYS A 509 17.29 16.24 14.45
N GLU A 510 17.78 17.41 14.04
CA GLU A 510 18.96 18.05 14.64
C GLU A 510 18.73 18.40 16.12
N LYS A 511 17.56 18.89 16.48
CA LYS A 511 17.20 19.11 17.89
C LYS A 511 17.25 17.82 18.71
N ALA A 512 16.77 16.70 18.15
CA ALA A 512 16.89 15.39 18.79
C ALA A 512 18.36 14.99 18.97
N ARG A 513 19.17 15.19 17.94
CA ARG A 513 20.62 14.95 17.99
C ARG A 513 21.30 15.74 19.09
N GLN A 514 21.03 17.05 19.24
CA GLN A 514 21.60 17.90 20.27
C GLN A 514 21.24 17.43 21.68
N ARG A 515 20.00 16.94 21.89
CA ARG A 515 19.57 16.36 23.17
C ARG A 515 20.36 15.10 23.51
N LEU A 516 20.61 14.22 22.53
CA LEU A 516 21.42 13.03 22.70
C LEU A 516 22.89 13.38 23.01
N LEU A 517 23.46 14.39 22.32
CA LEU A 517 24.82 14.89 22.58
C LEU A 517 24.96 15.53 23.98
N ALA A 518 23.89 16.11 24.51
CA ALA A 518 23.82 16.61 25.87
C ALA A 518 23.66 15.51 26.94
N GLY A 519 23.63 14.23 26.53
CA GLY A 519 23.54 13.08 27.43
C GLY A 519 22.10 12.71 27.84
N GLU A 520 21.07 13.23 27.16
CA GLU A 520 19.71 12.81 27.43
C GLU A 520 19.50 11.34 26.98
N ASP A 521 18.71 10.61 27.73
CA ASP A 521 18.45 9.20 27.48
C ASP A 521 17.78 8.98 26.10
N LEU A 522 18.33 8.04 25.32
CA LEU A 522 17.87 7.73 23.97
C LEU A 522 16.40 7.31 23.91
N ALA A 523 15.97 6.42 24.81
CA ALA A 523 14.59 5.94 24.85
C ALA A 523 13.61 7.10 25.04
N THR A 524 13.97 8.04 25.92
CA THR A 524 13.19 9.25 26.16
C THR A 524 13.10 10.15 24.92
N VAL A 525 14.22 10.35 24.21
CA VAL A 525 14.23 11.17 22.99
C VAL A 525 13.48 10.47 21.86
N ALA A 526 13.68 9.17 21.67
CA ALA A 526 13.00 8.36 20.64
C ALA A 526 11.48 8.37 20.84
N THR A 527 11.00 8.09 22.05
CA THR A 527 9.57 8.11 22.38
C THR A 527 8.91 9.45 22.07
N LYS A 528 9.61 10.57 22.32
CA LYS A 528 9.06 11.91 22.11
C LYS A 528 9.21 12.42 20.67
N MET A 529 10.26 12.03 19.97
CA MET A 529 10.67 12.69 18.73
C MET A 529 10.75 11.81 17.51
N SER A 530 10.88 10.46 17.64
CA SER A 530 10.92 9.58 16.47
C SER A 530 9.53 9.36 15.88
N GLN A 531 9.48 9.15 14.56
CA GLN A 531 8.24 8.92 13.81
C GLN A 531 8.17 7.51 13.22
N ASP A 532 9.15 6.67 13.50
CA ASP A 532 9.22 5.28 13.08
C ASP A 532 8.99 4.29 14.24
N SER A 533 9.13 2.99 14.00
CA SER A 533 8.97 1.94 15.01
C SER A 533 9.99 2.02 16.15
N SER A 534 11.15 2.63 15.92
CA SER A 534 12.16 2.83 16.98
C SER A 534 11.62 3.58 18.19
N LYS A 535 10.58 4.42 17.98
CA LYS A 535 9.85 5.10 19.05
C LYS A 535 9.36 4.17 20.16
N THR A 536 8.95 2.95 19.82
CA THR A 536 8.44 1.94 20.78
C THR A 536 9.48 0.88 21.13
N MET A 537 10.71 1.04 20.65
CA MET A 537 11.84 0.12 20.80
C MET A 537 13.03 0.80 21.44
N ASP A 538 12.81 1.85 22.26
CA ASP A 538 13.85 2.60 22.93
C ASP A 538 14.91 3.19 21.96
N GLY A 539 14.51 3.46 20.73
CA GLY A 539 15.37 3.93 19.65
C GLY A 539 16.17 2.84 18.94
N LEU A 540 16.09 1.57 19.34
CA LEU A 540 16.85 0.47 18.74
C LEU A 540 16.39 0.14 17.33
N LEU A 541 17.36 -0.21 16.47
CA LEU A 541 17.15 -0.61 15.08
C LEU A 541 17.64 -2.05 14.84
N ALA A 542 17.26 -2.64 13.72
CA ALA A 542 17.81 -3.92 13.30
C ALA A 542 19.31 -3.76 12.98
N PRO A 543 20.19 -4.67 13.46
CA PRO A 543 21.59 -4.70 13.06
C PRO A 543 21.70 -4.92 11.55
N ARG A 544 22.66 -4.27 10.89
CA ARG A 544 22.86 -4.38 9.44
C ARG A 544 24.34 -4.38 9.04
N PHE A 545 24.62 -4.89 7.84
CA PHE A 545 25.92 -4.77 7.21
C PHE A 545 26.09 -3.40 6.54
N LEU A 546 27.30 -2.83 6.60
CA LEU A 546 27.62 -1.57 5.94
C LEU A 546 28.05 -1.81 4.49
N ASP A 547 27.42 -1.11 3.54
CA ASP A 547 27.86 -1.08 2.15
C ASP A 547 28.87 0.04 1.93
N PRO A 548 30.16 -0.25 1.70
CA PRO A 548 31.17 0.78 1.48
C PRO A 548 30.96 1.61 0.19
N LEU A 549 30.03 1.24 -0.68
CA LEU A 549 29.61 2.05 -1.82
C LEU A 549 28.45 3.01 -1.48
N ASN A 550 27.89 2.92 -0.27
CA ASN A 550 26.84 3.81 0.22
C ASN A 550 27.46 4.93 1.06
N ILE A 551 27.17 6.19 0.71
CA ILE A 551 27.73 7.37 1.38
C ILE A 551 27.34 7.42 2.87
N GLN A 552 26.10 7.06 3.19
CA GLN A 552 25.62 7.05 4.59
C GLN A 552 26.32 5.97 5.41
N ASP A 553 26.55 4.79 4.82
CA ASP A 553 27.26 3.71 5.47
C ASP A 553 28.75 4.03 5.67
N GLN A 554 29.35 4.80 4.74
CA GLN A 554 30.71 5.33 4.93
C GLN A 554 30.82 6.28 6.14
N GLU A 555 29.79 7.10 6.37
CA GLU A 555 29.75 7.96 7.57
C GLU A 555 29.58 7.11 8.84
N LEU A 556 28.70 6.11 8.84
CA LEU A 556 28.53 5.19 9.98
C LEU A 556 29.80 4.37 10.25
N ALA A 557 30.53 3.98 9.21
CA ALA A 557 31.79 3.25 9.34
C ALA A 557 32.89 4.06 10.08
N ARG A 558 32.86 5.40 10.00
CA ARG A 558 33.82 6.30 10.66
C ARG A 558 33.53 6.49 12.14
N LEU A 559 32.29 6.27 12.59
CA LEU A 559 31.89 6.51 13.96
C LEU A 559 32.39 5.37 14.88
N ALA A 560 32.86 5.70 16.06
CA ALA A 560 33.14 4.73 17.12
C ALA A 560 31.83 4.30 17.82
N PRO A 561 31.83 3.17 18.56
CA PRO A 561 30.71 2.82 19.44
C PRO A 561 30.35 3.98 20.37
N TRP A 562 29.06 4.21 20.54
CA TRP A 562 28.43 5.30 21.32
C TRP A 562 28.50 6.70 20.70
N GLU A 563 29.16 6.85 19.55
CA GLU A 563 29.11 8.13 18.82
C GLU A 563 27.78 8.31 18.06
N ILE A 564 27.39 9.58 17.94
CA ILE A 564 26.13 10.00 17.29
C ILE A 564 26.46 10.64 15.95
N SER A 565 25.81 10.16 14.89
CA SER A 565 26.00 10.67 13.53
C SER A 565 25.53 12.13 13.39
N PRO A 566 26.01 12.85 12.38
CA PRO A 566 25.29 13.99 11.84
C PRO A 566 23.85 13.61 11.45
N VAL A 567 22.98 14.60 11.24
CA VAL A 567 21.67 14.34 10.61
C VAL A 567 21.91 13.89 9.17
N MET A 568 21.39 12.72 8.85
CA MET A 568 21.59 12.07 7.56
C MET A 568 20.26 12.05 6.81
N GLN A 569 20.22 12.64 5.63
CA GLN A 569 19.03 12.57 4.76
C GLN A 569 18.96 11.20 4.09
N VAL A 570 17.80 10.57 4.16
CA VAL A 570 17.42 9.37 3.42
C VAL A 570 16.26 9.67 2.50
N THR A 571 15.88 8.73 1.65
CA THR A 571 14.81 8.90 0.65
C THR A 571 13.50 9.43 1.25
N ASN A 572 13.11 8.93 2.42
CA ASN A 572 11.82 9.23 3.07
C ASN A 572 11.95 10.01 4.38
N GLY A 573 13.10 10.63 4.67
CA GLY A 573 13.24 11.38 5.92
C GLY A 573 14.66 11.76 6.30
N PHE A 574 14.81 12.01 7.59
CA PHE A 574 16.06 12.34 8.23
C PHE A 574 16.31 11.40 9.41
N TRP A 575 17.53 10.91 9.53
CA TRP A 575 18.01 10.12 10.65
C TRP A 575 19.12 10.82 11.39
N CYS A 576 19.15 10.69 12.72
CA CYS A 576 20.39 10.72 13.47
C CYS A 576 20.57 9.37 14.17
N TYR A 577 21.69 8.73 13.92
CA TYR A 577 22.03 7.41 14.46
C TYR A 577 22.99 7.52 15.64
N ARG A 578 22.91 6.56 16.55
CA ARG A 578 23.97 6.23 17.49
C ARG A 578 24.47 4.83 17.19
N VAL A 579 25.78 4.65 17.13
CA VAL A 579 26.41 3.33 16.95
C VAL A 579 26.45 2.63 18.30
N GLU A 580 25.71 1.55 18.46
CA GLU A 580 25.70 0.75 19.70
C GLU A 580 26.87 -0.24 19.75
N GLY A 581 27.22 -0.81 18.60
CA GLY A 581 28.32 -1.75 18.49
C GLY A 581 28.74 -1.97 17.04
N LYS A 582 29.95 -2.51 16.88
CA LYS A 582 30.52 -2.89 15.58
C LYS A 582 31.16 -4.26 15.65
N SER A 583 30.97 -5.04 14.60
CA SER A 583 31.61 -6.34 14.45
C SER A 583 32.34 -6.37 13.10
N PRO A 584 33.68 -6.57 13.10
CA PRO A 584 34.43 -6.68 11.86
C PRO A 584 34.01 -7.92 11.10
N GLY A 585 34.07 -7.86 9.78
CA GLY A 585 33.75 -8.99 8.92
C GLY A 585 34.78 -10.12 9.03
N GLY A 586 34.31 -11.35 9.15
CA GLY A 586 35.13 -12.56 9.05
C GLY A 586 35.29 -13.03 7.61
N GLN A 587 36.18 -14.01 7.38
CA GLN A 587 36.27 -14.70 6.09
C GLN A 587 35.33 -15.90 6.05
N THR A 588 34.60 -16.04 4.94
CA THR A 588 33.67 -17.17 4.70
C THR A 588 33.60 -17.50 3.20
N THR A 589 32.80 -18.49 2.83
CA THR A 589 32.45 -18.70 1.43
C THR A 589 31.25 -17.84 1.04
N PHE A 590 31.13 -17.50 -0.23
CA PHE A 590 29.97 -16.73 -0.70
C PHE A 590 28.65 -17.46 -0.43
N ALA A 591 28.63 -18.79 -0.55
CA ALA A 591 27.46 -19.63 -0.30
C ALA A 591 26.99 -19.63 1.17
N GLU A 592 27.87 -19.41 2.14
CA GLU A 592 27.55 -19.37 3.57
C GLU A 592 27.25 -17.95 4.07
N THR A 593 27.41 -16.95 3.20
CA THR A 593 27.19 -15.53 3.52
C THR A 593 25.71 -15.21 3.62
N PRO A 594 25.25 -14.43 4.62
CA PRO A 594 23.88 -13.91 4.69
C PRO A 594 23.50 -13.10 3.44
N TRP A 595 22.26 -13.19 3.00
CA TRP A 595 21.79 -12.55 1.75
C TRP A 595 22.05 -11.03 1.70
N GLU A 596 21.89 -10.33 2.81
CA GLU A 596 22.23 -8.92 2.90
C GLU A 596 23.69 -8.64 2.53
N ALA A 597 24.61 -9.41 3.09
CA ALA A 597 26.03 -9.29 2.78
C ALA A 597 26.37 -9.78 1.36
N ARG A 598 25.71 -10.84 0.86
CA ARG A 598 25.87 -11.29 -0.55
C ARG A 598 25.50 -10.17 -1.53
N ARG A 599 24.41 -9.46 -1.30
CA ARG A 599 23.99 -8.33 -2.13
C ARG A 599 25.03 -7.23 -2.18
N ILE A 600 25.62 -6.89 -1.03
CA ILE A 600 26.68 -5.89 -0.95
C ILE A 600 27.93 -6.35 -1.74
N LEU A 601 28.37 -7.56 -1.50
CA LEU A 601 29.54 -8.15 -2.18
C LEU A 601 29.33 -8.25 -3.69
N PHE A 602 28.14 -8.65 -4.11
CA PHE A 602 27.78 -8.71 -5.52
C PHE A 602 27.88 -7.32 -6.18
N ARG A 603 27.27 -6.29 -5.57
CA ARG A 603 27.34 -4.91 -6.05
C ARG A 603 28.78 -4.39 -6.14
N GLN A 604 29.61 -4.65 -5.14
CA GLN A 604 31.02 -4.25 -5.13
C GLN A 604 31.80 -4.91 -6.25
N THR A 605 31.66 -6.23 -6.42
CA THR A 605 32.34 -7.00 -7.44
C THR A 605 31.91 -6.58 -8.84
N LEU A 606 30.60 -6.40 -9.06
CA LEU A 606 30.05 -5.89 -10.31
C LEU A 606 30.63 -4.51 -10.65
N THR A 607 30.66 -3.59 -9.66
CA THR A 607 31.23 -2.25 -9.85
C THR A 607 32.70 -2.30 -10.26
N ARG A 608 33.48 -3.17 -9.62
CA ARG A 608 34.92 -3.34 -9.92
C ARG A 608 35.15 -3.91 -11.34
N ILE A 609 34.39 -4.93 -11.73
CA ILE A 609 34.48 -5.54 -13.07
C ILE A 609 34.16 -4.49 -14.14
N MET A 610 33.04 -3.77 -13.97
CA MET A 610 32.62 -2.76 -14.94
C MET A 610 33.61 -1.60 -15.07
N LYS A 611 34.25 -1.20 -13.97
CA LYS A 611 35.29 -0.19 -14.01
C LYS A 611 36.51 -0.67 -14.79
N ALA A 612 36.94 -1.91 -14.56
CA ALA A 612 38.07 -2.49 -15.29
C ALA A 612 37.81 -2.61 -16.81
N ASP A 613 36.54 -2.84 -17.22
CA ASP A 613 36.15 -2.90 -18.64
C ASP A 613 36.08 -1.51 -19.29
N THR A 614 35.83 -0.45 -18.50
CA THR A 614 35.81 0.93 -19.00
C THR A 614 37.22 1.50 -19.17
N ASP A 615 38.18 1.02 -18.36
CA ASP A 615 39.58 1.48 -18.38
C ASP A 615 40.42 0.74 -19.45
N ARG A 616 39.86 -0.26 -20.13
CA ARG A 616 40.42 -0.97 -21.29
C ARG A 616 39.92 -0.38 -22.60
#